data_e526efe19dde7cc6d3d97736b4381d50
#
_entry.id   e526efe19dde7cc6d3d97736b4381d50
#
_cell.length_a   1.000
_cell.length_b   1.000
_cell.length_c   1.000
_cell.angle_alpha   90.00
_cell.angle_beta   90.00
_cell.angle_gamma   90.00
#
_symmetry.space_group_name_H-M   'P 1'
#
loop_
_entity.id
_entity.type
_entity.pdbx_description
1 polymer ?
#
loop_
_entity_poly.entity_id
_entity_poly.type
_entity_poly.pdbx_seq_one_letter_code
_entity_poly.pdbx_strand_id
1 'polypeptide(L)'
;AAQKGMTPQKLQAKKTEMLGTIYRMLALTMGEPPAQFTWQQKNAKGEIVETATYTPKEFYEKFAKTDFSKYYMVMNDPTREYYKVYEIQYDRHVYDGQNWRYLNLPMEEIAPMCIASIKDSTMMYFSCDVGKFLNRDNGLMDMNNYDYESLMGTTFGMDKKQRVSTFASGSSHAMTLCAVDLDKD
;
A
#
# COMPACT_ATOMS: atom_id res chain seq x y z
N ALA A 1 -1.17 21.65 17.02
CA ALA A 1 -1.85 21.60 18.31
C ALA A 1 -2.93 22.67 18.35
N ALA A 2 -4.18 22.29 18.66
CA ALA A 2 -5.27 23.25 18.80
C ALA A 2 -4.91 24.27 19.91
N GLN A 3 -4.92 25.55 19.59
CA GLN A 3 -4.70 26.57 20.60
C GLN A 3 -5.88 26.56 21.59
N LYS A 4 -5.55 26.56 22.87
CA LYS A 4 -6.55 26.62 23.96
C LYS A 4 -7.50 27.81 23.72
N GLY A 5 -8.81 27.55 23.63
CA GLY A 5 -9.83 28.59 23.45
C GLY A 5 -10.30 28.88 22.01
N MET A 6 -9.85 28.12 21.01
CA MET A 6 -10.40 28.24 19.65
C MET A 6 -11.75 27.50 19.55
N THR A 7 -12.75 28.15 18.96
CA THR A 7 -13.99 27.48 18.59
C THR A 7 -13.76 26.54 17.40
N PRO A 8 -14.58 25.51 17.17
CA PRO A 8 -14.47 24.62 16.01
C PRO A 8 -14.46 25.37 14.68
N GLN A 9 -15.25 26.44 14.54
CA GLN A 9 -15.31 27.27 13.33
C GLN A 9 -13.98 28.02 13.11
N LYS A 10 -13.39 28.61 14.17
CA LYS A 10 -12.09 29.28 14.07
C LYS A 10 -10.97 28.29 13.74
N LEU A 11 -11.03 27.09 14.30
CA LEU A 11 -10.07 26.03 14.00
C LEU A 11 -10.17 25.59 12.55
N GLN A 12 -11.37 25.43 12.00
CA GLN A 12 -11.58 25.09 10.60
C GLN A 12 -11.10 26.20 9.66
N ALA A 13 -11.40 27.48 9.97
CA ALA A 13 -10.90 28.61 9.20
C ALA A 13 -9.36 28.66 9.17
N LYS A 14 -8.73 28.44 10.33
CA LYS A 14 -7.26 28.37 10.43
C LYS A 14 -6.67 27.22 9.64
N LYS A 15 -7.29 26.04 9.68
CA LYS A 15 -6.92 24.90 8.84
C LYS A 15 -6.96 25.27 7.35
N THR A 16 -8.04 25.89 6.89
CA THR A 16 -8.21 26.30 5.50
C THR A 16 -7.12 27.32 5.08
N GLU A 17 -6.82 28.30 5.92
CA GLU A 17 -5.74 29.26 5.69
C GLU A 17 -4.37 28.56 5.54
N MET A 18 -4.06 27.64 6.45
CA MET A 18 -2.81 26.87 6.41
C MET A 18 -2.71 25.99 5.15
N LEU A 19 -3.80 25.32 4.75
CA LEU A 19 -3.85 24.54 3.52
C LEU A 19 -3.68 25.42 2.28
N GLY A 20 -4.26 26.62 2.26
CA GLY A 20 -4.04 27.61 1.20
C GLY A 20 -2.57 28.03 1.08
N THR A 21 -1.88 28.19 2.21
CA THR A 21 -0.44 28.48 2.22
C THR A 21 0.38 27.33 1.63
N ILE A 22 0.06 26.09 2.03
CA ILE A 22 0.72 24.87 1.49
C ILE A 22 0.46 24.75 -0.01
N TYR A 23 -0.79 24.92 -0.46
CA TYR A 23 -1.14 24.90 -1.88
C TYR A 23 -0.35 25.93 -2.69
N ARG A 24 -0.25 27.16 -2.17
CA ARG A 24 0.55 28.22 -2.81
C ARG A 24 2.03 27.83 -2.94
N MET A 25 2.61 27.23 -1.91
CA MET A 25 4.00 26.75 -1.97
C MET A 25 4.16 25.67 -3.05
N LEU A 26 3.25 24.73 -3.11
CA LEU A 26 3.25 23.66 -4.14
C LEU A 26 3.07 24.26 -5.54
N ALA A 27 2.14 25.17 -5.74
CA ALA A 27 1.90 25.81 -7.03
C ALA A 27 3.12 26.64 -7.51
N LEU A 28 3.82 27.30 -6.59
CA LEU A 28 5.04 28.05 -6.92
C LEU A 28 6.22 27.16 -7.29
N THR A 29 6.32 25.95 -6.71
CA THR A 29 7.45 25.03 -6.92
C THR A 29 7.20 24.01 -8.02
N MET A 30 5.96 23.55 -8.20
CA MET A 30 5.58 22.46 -9.11
C MET A 30 4.69 22.92 -10.26
N GLY A 31 4.21 24.15 -10.25
CA GLY A 31 3.17 24.67 -11.14
C GLY A 31 1.76 24.32 -10.66
N GLU A 32 0.77 25.00 -11.25
CA GLU A 32 -0.64 24.68 -11.00
C GLU A 32 -1.05 23.40 -11.73
N PRO A 33 -1.93 22.57 -11.15
CA PRO A 33 -2.49 21.41 -11.85
C PRO A 33 -3.14 21.85 -13.16
N PRO A 34 -2.85 21.17 -14.28
CA PRO A 34 -3.41 21.54 -15.58
C PRO A 34 -4.93 21.32 -15.59
N ALA A 35 -5.68 22.26 -16.18
CA ALA A 35 -7.11 22.07 -16.40
C ALA A 35 -7.39 20.93 -17.39
N GLN A 36 -6.50 20.76 -18.37
CA GLN A 36 -6.51 19.69 -19.37
C GLN A 36 -5.06 19.29 -19.71
N PHE A 37 -4.87 18.05 -20.12
CA PHE A 37 -3.60 17.54 -20.59
C PHE A 37 -3.79 16.54 -21.73
N THR A 38 -2.80 16.43 -22.60
CA THR A 38 -2.78 15.45 -23.67
C THR A 38 -2.10 14.17 -23.20
N TRP A 39 -2.77 13.06 -23.37
CA TRP A 39 -2.29 11.72 -23.05
C TRP A 39 -2.08 10.90 -24.31
N GLN A 40 -0.94 10.19 -24.36
CA GLN A 40 -0.61 9.26 -25.43
C GLN A 40 -0.62 7.83 -24.86
N GLN A 41 -1.61 7.05 -25.27
CA GLN A 41 -1.63 5.63 -24.93
C GLN A 41 -0.66 4.87 -25.83
N LYS A 42 0.17 4.03 -25.24
CA LYS A 42 1.13 3.19 -25.94
C LYS A 42 0.78 1.72 -25.77
N ASN A 43 1.02 0.92 -26.81
CA ASN A 43 0.93 -0.54 -26.73
C ASN A 43 2.20 -1.13 -26.07
N ALA A 44 2.24 -2.47 -25.93
CA ALA A 44 3.38 -3.18 -25.34
C ALA A 44 4.73 -3.00 -26.10
N LYS A 45 4.65 -2.56 -27.37
CA LYS A 45 5.85 -2.27 -28.20
C LYS A 45 6.30 -0.81 -28.08
N GLY A 46 5.59 0.02 -27.30
CA GLY A 46 5.88 1.43 -27.14
C GLY A 46 5.32 2.33 -28.25
N GLU A 47 4.53 1.80 -29.18
CA GLU A 47 3.90 2.55 -30.27
C GLU A 47 2.67 3.27 -29.74
N ILE A 48 2.46 4.54 -30.18
CA ILE A 48 1.29 5.33 -29.82
C ILE A 48 0.08 4.79 -30.56
N VAL A 49 -0.92 4.33 -29.82
CA VAL A 49 -2.19 3.79 -30.36
C VAL A 49 -3.34 4.77 -30.25
N GLU A 50 -3.28 5.71 -29.31
CA GLU A 50 -4.27 6.77 -29.14
C GLU A 50 -3.60 8.03 -28.60
N THR A 51 -4.05 9.20 -29.07
CA THR A 51 -3.70 10.50 -28.49
C THR A 51 -4.98 11.27 -28.25
N ALA A 52 -5.26 11.64 -27.01
CA ALA A 52 -6.45 12.40 -26.66
C ALA A 52 -6.18 13.39 -25.53
N THR A 53 -7.00 14.43 -25.46
CA THR A 53 -6.94 15.44 -24.39
C THR A 53 -8.03 15.16 -23.36
N TYR A 54 -7.64 15.18 -22.09
CA TYR A 54 -8.51 14.89 -20.96
C TYR A 54 -8.40 15.98 -19.89
N THR A 55 -9.49 16.23 -19.19
CA THR A 55 -9.43 16.79 -17.85
C THR A 55 -8.94 15.70 -16.87
N PRO A 56 -8.36 16.05 -15.71
CA PRO A 56 -7.98 15.07 -14.69
C PRO A 56 -9.13 14.14 -14.29
N LYS A 57 -10.35 14.66 -14.22
CA LYS A 57 -11.53 13.87 -13.86
C LYS A 57 -11.90 12.86 -14.95
N GLU A 58 -11.92 13.26 -16.22
CA GLU A 58 -12.21 12.35 -17.35
C GLU A 58 -11.15 11.24 -17.43
N PHE A 59 -9.88 11.58 -17.21
CA PHE A 59 -8.81 10.60 -17.19
C PHE A 59 -8.99 9.59 -16.04
N TYR A 60 -9.30 10.09 -14.85
CA TYR A 60 -9.59 9.22 -13.69
C TYR A 60 -10.76 8.27 -14.00
N GLU A 61 -11.88 8.78 -14.48
CA GLU A 61 -13.09 7.98 -14.80
C GLU A 61 -12.81 6.91 -15.88
N LYS A 62 -11.96 7.24 -16.87
CA LYS A 62 -11.64 6.32 -17.96
C LYS A 62 -10.60 5.26 -17.60
N PHE A 63 -9.54 5.63 -16.86
CA PHE A 63 -8.36 4.78 -16.70
C PHE A 63 -8.05 4.35 -15.26
N ALA A 64 -8.45 5.13 -14.27
CA ALA A 64 -8.02 4.92 -12.89
C ALA A 64 -9.16 4.53 -11.93
N LYS A 65 -10.40 4.73 -12.33
CA LYS A 65 -11.56 4.43 -11.48
C LYS A 65 -11.67 2.93 -11.22
N THR A 66 -11.54 2.57 -9.96
CA THR A 66 -11.64 1.20 -9.49
C THR A 66 -12.85 1.06 -8.56
N ASP A 67 -13.60 -0.02 -8.75
CA ASP A 67 -14.70 -0.39 -7.85
C ASP A 67 -14.15 -1.13 -6.62
N PHE A 68 -13.79 -0.38 -5.58
CA PHE A 68 -13.24 -0.94 -4.35
C PHE A 68 -14.22 -1.80 -3.56
N SER A 69 -15.52 -1.80 -3.89
CA SER A 69 -16.49 -2.70 -3.25
C SER A 69 -16.21 -4.20 -3.55
N LYS A 70 -15.43 -4.47 -4.57
CA LYS A 70 -15.00 -5.82 -4.97
C LYS A 70 -13.69 -6.28 -4.32
N TYR A 71 -13.05 -5.41 -3.53
CA TYR A 71 -11.78 -5.72 -2.87
C TYR A 71 -12.00 -6.05 -1.41
N TYR A 72 -11.21 -6.99 -0.93
CA TYR A 72 -11.18 -7.40 0.47
C TYR A 72 -9.78 -7.22 1.02
N MET A 73 -9.70 -6.77 2.26
CA MET A 73 -8.44 -6.69 2.98
C MET A 73 -8.20 -7.96 3.76
N VAL A 74 -7.10 -8.62 3.49
CA VAL A 74 -6.66 -9.82 4.21
C VAL A 74 -5.37 -9.56 4.95
N MET A 75 -5.12 -10.27 6.04
CA MET A 75 -3.85 -10.25 6.76
C MET A 75 -3.43 -11.66 7.15
N ASN A 76 -2.16 -11.86 7.41
CA ASN A 76 -1.65 -13.06 8.04
C ASN A 76 -0.99 -12.70 9.37
N ASP A 77 -1.74 -12.77 10.43
CA ASP A 77 -1.26 -12.60 11.81
C ASP A 77 -1.45 -13.92 12.59
N PRO A 78 -0.40 -14.72 12.75
CA PRO A 78 -0.49 -16.01 13.46
C PRO A 78 -0.63 -15.87 14.98
N THR A 79 -0.60 -14.65 15.52
CA THR A 79 -0.84 -14.38 16.94
C THR A 79 -2.33 -14.34 17.29
N ARG A 80 -3.19 -14.31 16.26
CA ARG A 80 -4.65 -14.19 16.35
C ARG A 80 -5.33 -15.37 15.67
N GLU A 81 -6.57 -15.62 16.03
CA GLU A 81 -7.36 -16.66 15.39
C GLU A 81 -7.53 -16.39 13.89
N TYR A 82 -7.32 -17.40 13.07
CA TYR A 82 -7.63 -17.33 11.64
C TYR A 82 -9.15 -17.38 11.38
N TYR A 83 -9.55 -16.97 10.19
CA TYR A 83 -10.95 -16.93 9.74
C TYR A 83 -11.83 -15.97 10.57
N LYS A 84 -11.21 -14.96 11.18
CA LYS A 84 -11.87 -13.88 11.91
C LYS A 84 -11.57 -12.53 11.25
N VAL A 85 -12.55 -11.65 11.31
CA VAL A 85 -12.37 -10.24 10.89
C VAL A 85 -11.91 -9.41 12.09
N TYR A 86 -10.82 -8.68 11.91
CA TYR A 86 -10.26 -7.78 12.90
C TYR A 86 -10.34 -6.35 12.40
N GLU A 87 -10.77 -5.44 13.25
CA GLU A 87 -10.72 -4.01 13.02
C GLU A 87 -9.51 -3.42 13.75
N ILE A 88 -8.70 -2.66 13.01
CA ILE A 88 -7.53 -1.98 13.59
C ILE A 88 -8.00 -0.61 14.08
N GLN A 89 -8.04 -0.44 15.38
CA GLN A 89 -8.50 0.80 16.00
C GLN A 89 -7.60 1.98 15.62
N TYR A 90 -8.21 3.06 15.15
CA TYR A 90 -7.56 4.28 14.66
C TYR A 90 -6.74 4.15 13.37
N ASP A 91 -6.69 2.99 12.74
CA ASP A 91 -6.06 2.82 11.42
C ASP A 91 -7.06 3.24 10.34
N ARG A 92 -6.99 4.50 9.94
CA ARG A 92 -7.90 5.15 9.00
C ARG A 92 -7.24 6.38 8.37
N HIS A 93 -7.65 6.73 7.16
CA HIS A 93 -7.04 7.84 6.41
C HIS A 93 -7.48 9.23 6.87
N VAL A 94 -8.69 9.34 7.41
CA VAL A 94 -9.29 10.61 7.86
C VAL A 94 -9.92 10.42 9.23
N TYR A 95 -10.02 11.49 10.01
CA TYR A 95 -10.46 11.44 11.40
C TYR A 95 -11.84 10.79 11.58
N ASP A 96 -12.77 11.09 10.69
CA ASP A 96 -14.15 10.59 10.67
C ASP A 96 -14.34 9.40 9.71
N GLY A 97 -13.24 8.85 9.19
CA GLY A 97 -13.23 7.68 8.31
C GLY A 97 -13.47 6.37 9.07
N GLN A 98 -13.65 5.31 8.29
CA GLN A 98 -13.79 3.97 8.84
C GLN A 98 -12.40 3.38 9.15
N ASN A 99 -12.30 2.65 10.26
CA ASN A 99 -11.13 1.87 10.58
C ASN A 99 -10.97 0.73 9.57
N TRP A 100 -9.75 0.36 9.32
CA TRP A 100 -9.45 -0.77 8.43
C TRP A 100 -9.85 -2.08 9.09
N ARG A 101 -10.40 -2.98 8.25
CA ARG A 101 -10.83 -4.31 8.65
C ARG A 101 -10.13 -5.35 7.80
N TYR A 102 -9.57 -6.35 8.43
CA TYR A 102 -8.86 -7.43 7.78
C TYR A 102 -9.46 -8.77 8.16
N LEU A 103 -9.66 -9.62 7.16
CA LEU A 103 -9.88 -11.05 7.39
C LEU A 103 -8.52 -11.71 7.63
N ASN A 104 -8.33 -12.30 8.80
CA ASN A 104 -7.09 -13.01 9.13
C ASN A 104 -7.11 -14.43 8.56
N LEU A 105 -6.15 -14.72 7.69
CA LEU A 105 -6.05 -16.01 7.00
C LEU A 105 -4.63 -16.59 7.11
N PRO A 106 -4.48 -17.92 7.04
CA PRO A 106 -3.17 -18.54 6.88
C PRO A 106 -2.60 -18.25 5.48
N MET A 107 -1.27 -18.36 5.32
CA MET A 107 -0.60 -18.03 4.05
C MET A 107 -0.99 -18.97 2.92
N GLU A 108 -1.33 -20.20 3.26
CA GLU A 108 -1.81 -21.25 2.34
C GLU A 108 -3.10 -20.84 1.61
N GLU A 109 -3.89 -19.96 2.23
CA GLU A 109 -5.09 -19.35 1.64
C GLU A 109 -4.76 -18.05 0.88
N ILE A 110 -3.91 -17.19 1.45
CA ILE A 110 -3.61 -15.88 0.89
C ILE A 110 -2.81 -16.01 -0.41
N ALA A 111 -1.80 -16.89 -0.46
CA ALA A 111 -0.94 -16.99 -1.63
C ALA A 111 -1.70 -17.40 -2.92
N PRO A 112 -2.59 -18.40 -2.92
CA PRO A 112 -3.43 -18.71 -4.08
C PRO A 112 -4.36 -17.55 -4.48
N MET A 113 -4.91 -16.81 -3.51
CA MET A 113 -5.75 -15.63 -3.79
C MET A 113 -4.95 -14.53 -4.51
N CYS A 114 -3.71 -14.27 -4.06
CA CYS A 114 -2.81 -13.32 -4.70
C CYS A 114 -2.47 -13.74 -6.14
N ILE A 115 -2.14 -15.01 -6.35
CA ILE A 115 -1.86 -15.57 -7.67
C ILE A 115 -3.07 -15.40 -8.60
N ALA A 116 -4.26 -15.75 -8.12
CA ALA A 116 -5.49 -15.63 -8.88
C ALA A 116 -5.79 -14.18 -9.28
N SER A 117 -5.61 -13.24 -8.34
CA SER A 117 -5.83 -11.81 -8.59
C SER A 117 -4.88 -11.27 -9.67
N ILE A 118 -3.58 -11.62 -9.60
CA ILE A 118 -2.60 -11.20 -10.62
C ILE A 118 -2.92 -11.83 -11.99
N LYS A 119 -3.31 -13.11 -12.02
CA LYS A 119 -3.72 -13.79 -13.27
C LYS A 119 -4.98 -13.15 -13.88
N ASP A 120 -5.85 -12.58 -13.06
CA ASP A 120 -7.01 -11.77 -13.49
C ASP A 120 -6.66 -10.31 -13.79
N SER A 121 -5.38 -10.00 -13.99
CA SER A 121 -4.88 -8.65 -14.28
C SER A 121 -5.22 -7.60 -13.21
N THR A 122 -5.41 -8.03 -11.96
CA THR A 122 -5.73 -7.16 -10.84
C THR A 122 -4.54 -7.05 -9.89
N MET A 123 -3.95 -5.86 -9.83
CA MET A 123 -2.88 -5.54 -8.89
C MET A 123 -3.42 -5.39 -7.47
N MET A 124 -2.57 -5.68 -6.50
CA MET A 124 -2.95 -5.64 -5.08
C MET A 124 -2.03 -4.74 -4.28
N TYR A 125 -2.61 -4.00 -3.34
CA TYR A 125 -1.85 -3.39 -2.24
C TYR A 125 -1.28 -4.50 -1.35
N PHE A 126 -0.01 -4.35 -0.98
CA PHE A 126 0.69 -5.29 -0.12
C PHE A 126 1.58 -4.55 0.86
N SER A 127 1.63 -5.01 2.10
CA SER A 127 2.49 -4.45 3.13
C SER A 127 3.10 -5.56 3.99
N CYS A 128 4.41 -5.48 4.25
CA CYS A 128 5.12 -6.45 5.06
C CYS A 128 6.37 -5.83 5.72
N ASP A 129 7.13 -6.63 6.44
CA ASP A 129 8.43 -6.26 7.01
C ASP A 129 9.51 -6.32 5.91
N VAL A 130 9.71 -5.19 5.23
CA VAL A 130 10.68 -5.10 4.12
C VAL A 130 12.10 -4.87 4.61
N GLY A 131 12.29 -3.96 5.55
CA GLY A 131 13.62 -3.45 5.91
C GLY A 131 14.60 -4.51 6.43
N LYS A 132 14.10 -5.59 7.00
CA LYS A 132 14.92 -6.68 7.56
C LYS A 132 15.26 -7.77 6.55
N PHE A 133 14.47 -7.91 5.47
CA PHE A 133 14.54 -9.03 4.55
C PHE A 133 14.87 -8.63 3.11
N LEU A 134 15.04 -7.33 2.84
CA LEU A 134 15.33 -6.82 1.50
C LEU A 134 16.82 -6.79 1.23
N ASN A 135 17.26 -7.54 0.23
CA ASN A 135 18.56 -7.37 -0.44
C ASN A 135 18.35 -6.51 -1.69
N ARG A 136 18.72 -5.24 -1.61
CA ARG A 136 18.50 -4.26 -2.68
C ARG A 136 19.33 -4.54 -3.93
N ASP A 137 20.54 -5.03 -3.76
CA ASP A 137 21.46 -5.24 -4.86
C ASP A 137 20.99 -6.37 -5.79
N ASN A 138 20.35 -7.38 -5.21
CA ASN A 138 19.80 -8.52 -5.94
C ASN A 138 18.29 -8.40 -6.22
N GLY A 139 17.61 -7.40 -5.66
CA GLY A 139 16.16 -7.26 -5.80
C GLY A 139 15.36 -8.37 -5.11
N LEU A 140 15.94 -9.02 -4.11
CA LEU A 140 15.35 -10.15 -3.40
C LEU A 140 14.84 -9.74 -2.01
N MET A 141 13.68 -10.27 -1.63
CA MET A 141 13.14 -10.15 -0.28
C MET A 141 12.85 -11.55 0.25
N ASP A 142 13.81 -12.10 0.99
CA ASP A 142 13.78 -13.46 1.51
C ASP A 142 14.36 -13.50 2.93
N MET A 143 13.86 -14.41 3.76
CA MET A 143 14.38 -14.63 5.12
C MET A 143 15.79 -15.18 5.12
N ASN A 144 16.20 -15.86 4.04
CA ASN A 144 17.49 -16.52 3.88
C ASN A 144 18.48 -15.69 3.06
N ASN A 145 18.24 -14.40 2.84
CA ASN A 145 19.16 -13.51 2.09
C ASN A 145 20.56 -13.41 2.72
N TYR A 146 20.67 -13.67 4.02
CA TYR A 146 21.90 -13.56 4.79
C TYR A 146 22.09 -14.81 5.65
N ASP A 147 23.22 -15.46 5.51
CA ASP A 147 23.59 -16.64 6.29
C ASP A 147 24.22 -16.24 7.66
N TYR A 148 23.40 -15.64 8.48
CA TYR A 148 23.84 -15.26 9.84
C TYR A 148 24.12 -16.46 10.73
N GLU A 149 23.45 -17.58 10.52
CA GLU A 149 23.60 -18.79 11.34
C GLU A 149 25.01 -19.37 11.20
N SER A 150 25.50 -19.51 9.96
CA SER A 150 26.88 -19.94 9.71
C SER A 150 27.90 -18.92 10.24
N LEU A 151 27.64 -17.63 10.05
CA LEU A 151 28.56 -16.56 10.48
C LEU A 151 28.69 -16.51 12.01
N MET A 152 27.57 -16.63 12.73
CA MET A 152 27.52 -16.49 14.19
C MET A 152 27.71 -17.83 14.95
N GLY A 153 27.65 -18.95 14.24
CA GLY A 153 27.72 -20.29 14.85
C GLY A 153 26.55 -20.61 15.78
N THR A 154 25.36 -20.06 15.49
CA THR A 154 24.13 -20.24 16.27
C THR A 154 22.90 -20.22 15.34
N THR A 155 21.76 -20.65 15.85
CA THR A 155 20.49 -20.63 15.11
C THR A 155 19.56 -19.54 15.61
N PHE A 156 18.79 -18.95 14.68
CA PHE A 156 17.78 -17.92 14.95
C PHE A 156 16.38 -18.52 14.77
N GLY A 157 15.90 -19.20 15.79
CA GLY A 157 14.75 -20.10 15.73
C GLY A 157 13.36 -19.45 15.90
N MET A 158 13.21 -18.12 15.84
CA MET A 158 11.88 -17.52 15.95
C MET A 158 11.03 -17.79 14.73
N ASP A 159 9.89 -18.42 14.93
CA ASP A 159 8.83 -18.49 13.90
C ASP A 159 8.13 -17.13 13.71
N LYS A 160 7.23 -17.03 12.73
CA LYS A 160 6.50 -15.78 12.44
C LYS A 160 5.66 -15.34 13.64
N LYS A 161 5.03 -16.27 14.36
CA LYS A 161 4.20 -15.96 15.53
C LYS A 161 5.03 -15.34 16.64
N GLN A 162 6.18 -15.90 16.92
CA GLN A 162 7.11 -15.39 17.93
C GLN A 162 7.65 -14.02 17.55
N ARG A 163 8.06 -13.83 16.28
CA ARG A 163 8.55 -12.51 15.81
C ARG A 163 7.49 -11.43 15.91
N VAL A 164 6.25 -11.72 15.56
CA VAL A 164 5.14 -10.74 15.64
C VAL A 164 4.79 -10.47 17.10
N SER A 165 4.70 -11.50 17.96
CA SER A 165 4.38 -11.36 19.39
C SER A 165 5.40 -10.52 20.16
N THR A 166 6.65 -10.58 19.77
CA THR A 166 7.77 -9.88 20.44
C THR A 166 8.12 -8.56 19.78
N PHE A 167 7.36 -8.14 18.77
CA PHE A 167 7.66 -6.96 17.94
C PHE A 167 9.02 -7.03 17.23
N ALA A 168 9.59 -8.22 17.12
CA ALA A 168 10.79 -8.43 16.32
C ALA A 168 10.53 -8.25 14.82
N SER A 169 9.29 -8.42 14.37
CA SER A 169 8.86 -8.16 12.99
C SER A 169 7.51 -7.42 12.96
N GLY A 170 7.35 -6.53 12.01
CA GLY A 170 6.13 -5.78 11.79
C GLY A 170 6.11 -5.14 10.40
N SER A 171 4.94 -4.80 9.91
CA SER A 171 4.80 -4.13 8.62
C SER A 171 5.54 -2.79 8.63
N SER A 172 6.49 -2.62 7.70
CA SER A 172 7.34 -1.42 7.60
C SER A 172 7.21 -0.69 6.27
N HIS A 173 6.68 -1.34 5.22
CA HIS A 173 6.61 -0.75 3.90
C HIS A 173 5.43 -1.28 3.10
N ALA A 174 4.80 -0.37 2.36
CA ALA A 174 3.68 -0.65 1.47
C ALA A 174 4.13 -0.66 0.01
N MET A 175 3.64 -1.62 -0.76
CA MET A 175 4.02 -1.88 -2.15
C MET A 175 2.80 -2.32 -2.95
N THR A 176 3.00 -2.51 -4.25
CA THR A 176 2.02 -3.12 -5.14
C THR A 176 2.57 -4.44 -5.67
N LEU A 177 1.80 -5.52 -5.50
CA LEU A 177 2.05 -6.79 -6.19
C LEU A 177 1.46 -6.70 -7.59
N CYS A 178 2.31 -6.83 -8.62
CA CYS A 178 1.91 -6.62 -10.02
C CYS A 178 2.29 -7.77 -10.96
N ALA A 179 3.06 -8.74 -10.48
CA ALA A 179 3.45 -9.89 -11.29
C ALA A 179 3.66 -11.13 -10.40
N VAL A 180 3.57 -12.29 -11.01
CA VAL A 180 3.90 -13.58 -10.39
C VAL A 180 4.63 -14.44 -11.41
N ASP A 181 5.70 -15.08 -10.98
CA ASP A 181 6.38 -16.15 -11.70
C ASP A 181 6.10 -17.47 -10.98
N LEU A 182 5.71 -18.48 -11.71
CA LEU A 182 5.36 -19.78 -11.19
C LEU A 182 6.23 -20.81 -11.90
N ASP A 183 6.75 -21.75 -11.14
CA ASP A 183 7.44 -22.90 -11.71
C ASP A 183 6.52 -23.61 -12.70
N LYS A 184 7.10 -24.05 -13.80
CA LYS A 184 6.39 -24.89 -14.77
C LYS A 184 6.40 -26.31 -14.23
N ASP A 185 5.31 -26.74 -13.64
CA ASP A 185 5.01 -28.15 -13.42
C ASP A 185 4.54 -28.81 -14.73
#